data_25341998f3068eaa07cdae1861571081
#
_entry.id   25341998f3068eaa07cdae1861571081
#
_cell.length_a   1.000
_cell.length_b   1.000
_cell.length_c   1.000
_cell.angle_alpha   90.00
_cell.angle_beta   90.00
_cell.angle_gamma   90.00
#
_symmetry.space_group_name_H-M   'P 1'
#
loop_
_entity.id
_entity.type
_entity.pdbx_description
1 polymer ?
#
loop_
_entity_poly.entity_id
_entity_poly.type
_entity_poly.pdbx_seq_one_letter_code
_entity_poly.pdbx_strand_id
1 'polypeptide(L)'
;DFKVVSETARRYGASRIPAGSTVEDWPFGLEELERYYDRVEYEIGVSGQSGNLDGTIDERGNIFEGSRQRPYPMPPLRSTGFTQMMTDAARQIGWHPFPGPAAVNSVRYQGRAACGYHGFCNRGGCHLDAKNSTAVSTIPRAQATGNLDVVTEAHVRSINVDRNGRISSVEYLRNGDTYVQPAEVVLLASYTYENVRLLLMSMSDAFPSGLANNHGQVGRHYFSHAQLGGVTALFSRNLNLWYGL
;
A
#
# COMPACT_ATOMS: atom_id res chain seq x y z
N ASP A 1 1.54 1.34 12.73
CA ASP A 1 1.64 0.79 14.10
C ASP A 1 0.80 -0.48 14.22
N PHE A 2 1.43 -1.59 14.58
CA PHE A 2 0.74 -2.90 14.66
C PHE A 2 0.15 -3.16 16.05
N LYS A 3 0.57 -2.42 17.05
CA LYS A 3 0.15 -2.57 18.45
C LYS A 3 -0.63 -1.35 18.93
N VAL A 4 -1.69 -0.99 18.18
CA VAL A 4 -2.45 0.25 18.40
C VAL A 4 -3.08 0.33 19.79
N VAL A 5 -3.66 -0.78 20.28
CA VAL A 5 -4.31 -0.82 21.58
C VAL A 5 -3.27 -0.71 22.69
N SER A 6 -2.25 -1.57 22.68
CA SER A 6 -1.18 -1.57 23.66
C SER A 6 -0.42 -0.23 23.70
N GLU A 7 -0.08 0.32 22.53
CA GLU A 7 0.64 1.58 22.45
C GLU A 7 -0.22 2.78 22.88
N THR A 8 -1.50 2.78 22.54
CA THR A 8 -2.43 3.82 23.02
C THR A 8 -2.55 3.79 24.55
N ALA A 9 -2.76 2.60 25.12
CA ALA A 9 -2.84 2.44 26.56
C ALA A 9 -1.53 2.85 27.27
N ARG A 10 -0.39 2.48 26.72
CA ARG A 10 0.94 2.82 27.25
C ARG A 10 1.22 4.33 27.21
N ARG A 11 0.92 5.00 26.08
CA ARG A 11 1.26 6.43 25.87
C ARG A 11 0.26 7.38 26.48
N TYR A 12 -1.00 7.04 26.46
CA TYR A 12 -2.10 7.98 26.75
C TYR A 12 -3.05 7.48 27.85
N GLY A 13 -2.88 6.24 28.33
CA GLY A 13 -3.76 5.58 29.28
C GLY A 13 -4.92 4.81 28.63
N ALA A 14 -5.32 3.70 29.25
CA ALA A 14 -6.37 2.80 28.73
C ALA A 14 -7.73 3.50 28.55
N SER A 15 -8.01 4.57 29.31
CA SER A 15 -9.23 5.37 29.18
C SER A 15 -9.37 6.11 27.85
N ARG A 16 -8.30 6.19 27.06
CA ARG A 16 -8.32 6.78 25.70
C ARG A 16 -8.83 5.82 24.63
N ILE A 17 -8.97 4.55 24.96
CA ILE A 17 -9.61 3.57 24.08
C ILE A 17 -11.11 3.67 24.33
N PRO A 18 -11.92 4.04 23.30
CA PRO A 18 -13.37 4.20 23.50
C PRO A 18 -14.03 2.90 23.96
N ALA A 19 -14.99 3.01 24.87
CA ALA A 19 -15.80 1.86 25.29
C ALA A 19 -16.53 1.27 24.08
N GLY A 20 -16.47 -0.06 23.93
CA GLY A 20 -17.04 -0.77 22.78
C GLY A 20 -16.20 -0.71 21.51
N SER A 21 -14.96 -0.18 21.57
CA SER A 21 -14.01 -0.27 20.47
C SER A 21 -13.72 -1.74 20.13
N THR A 22 -13.70 -2.04 18.84
CA THR A 22 -13.32 -3.36 18.30
C THR A 22 -11.91 -3.36 17.72
N VAL A 23 -11.14 -2.32 18.01
CA VAL A 23 -9.73 -2.23 17.60
C VAL A 23 -8.91 -3.20 18.44
N GLU A 24 -8.09 -3.99 17.77
CA GLU A 24 -7.19 -4.98 18.39
C GLU A 24 -5.77 -4.80 17.91
N ASP A 25 -4.82 -5.29 18.69
CA ASP A 25 -3.43 -5.38 18.26
C ASP A 25 -3.26 -6.50 17.24
N TRP A 26 -2.46 -6.26 16.21
CA TRP A 26 -2.03 -7.34 15.33
C TRP A 26 -1.15 -8.34 16.10
N PRO A 27 -1.20 -9.65 15.77
CA PRO A 27 -0.42 -10.68 16.46
C PRO A 27 1.09 -10.60 16.16
N PHE A 28 1.54 -9.65 15.34
CA PHE A 28 2.92 -9.43 14.92
C PHE A 28 3.32 -7.95 15.03
N GLY A 29 4.61 -7.67 14.90
CA GLY A 29 5.19 -6.33 14.89
C GLY A 29 6.01 -6.05 13.64
N LEU A 30 6.68 -4.89 13.62
CA LEU A 30 7.55 -4.49 12.52
C LEU A 30 8.75 -5.42 12.38
N GLU A 31 9.29 -5.89 13.48
CA GLU A 31 10.46 -6.79 13.52
C GLU A 31 10.26 -8.10 12.74
N GLU A 32 9.03 -8.58 12.66
CA GLU A 32 8.68 -9.75 11.85
C GLU A 32 8.49 -9.41 10.36
N LEU A 33 8.01 -8.19 10.08
CA LEU A 33 7.64 -7.75 8.74
C LEU A 33 8.75 -6.99 8.01
N GLU A 34 9.73 -6.46 8.71
CA GLU A 34 10.77 -5.60 8.14
C GLU A 34 11.43 -6.23 6.91
N ARG A 35 11.83 -7.50 6.99
CA ARG A 35 12.45 -8.23 5.88
C ARG A 35 11.58 -8.32 4.62
N TYR A 36 10.26 -8.30 4.77
CA TYR A 36 9.32 -8.34 3.65
C TYR A 36 9.12 -6.94 3.07
N TYR A 37 9.04 -5.91 3.91
CA TYR A 37 9.03 -4.51 3.46
C TYR A 37 10.30 -4.19 2.68
N ASP A 38 11.45 -4.51 3.24
CA ASP A 38 12.74 -4.34 2.57
C ASP A 38 12.78 -5.05 1.21
N ARG A 39 12.37 -6.32 1.16
CA ARG A 39 12.29 -7.05 -0.10
C ARG A 39 11.41 -6.36 -1.14
N VAL A 40 10.19 -5.97 -0.74
CA VAL A 40 9.23 -5.30 -1.65
C VAL A 40 9.79 -3.96 -2.11
N GLU A 41 10.37 -3.16 -1.23
CA GLU A 41 10.98 -1.86 -1.59
C GLU A 41 12.08 -1.99 -2.65
N TYR A 42 12.90 -3.03 -2.55
CA TYR A 42 13.91 -3.32 -3.57
C TYR A 42 13.31 -3.88 -4.86
N GLU A 43 12.28 -4.69 -4.77
CA GLU A 43 11.62 -5.24 -5.95
C GLU A 43 10.86 -4.21 -6.77
N ILE A 44 10.20 -3.26 -6.13
CA ILE A 44 9.41 -2.22 -6.82
C ILE A 44 10.21 -0.95 -7.12
N GLY A 45 11.32 -0.74 -6.41
CA GLY A 45 12.14 0.45 -6.50
C GLY A 45 11.54 1.61 -5.69
N VAL A 46 11.93 1.71 -4.41
CA VAL A 46 11.56 2.84 -3.55
C VAL A 46 12.74 3.78 -3.41
N SER A 47 12.52 5.07 -3.63
CA SER A 47 13.48 6.12 -3.33
C SER A 47 13.19 6.72 -1.95
N GLY A 48 14.22 7.04 -1.17
CA GLY A 48 14.03 7.58 0.16
C GLY A 48 15.35 7.85 0.89
N GLN A 49 15.22 8.48 2.04
CA GLN A 49 16.30 8.67 3.00
C GLN A 49 15.94 7.91 4.27
N SER A 50 16.73 6.88 4.61
CA SER A 50 16.55 6.14 5.86
C SER A 50 16.91 7.03 7.05
N GLY A 51 16.09 7.00 8.08
CA GLY A 51 16.30 7.75 9.32
C GLY A 51 16.73 6.87 10.49
N ASN A 52 16.63 5.52 10.34
CA ASN A 52 17.05 4.57 11.36
C ASN A 52 17.61 3.30 10.70
N LEU A 53 18.92 3.20 10.60
CA LEU A 53 19.60 2.07 10.01
C LEU A 53 20.33 1.29 11.11
N ASP A 54 19.93 0.05 11.35
CA ASP A 54 20.46 -0.83 12.42
C ASP A 54 20.49 -0.14 13.80
N GLY A 55 19.45 0.68 14.10
CA GLY A 55 19.38 1.43 15.34
C GLY A 55 20.17 2.75 15.34
N THR A 56 20.92 3.04 14.26
CA THR A 56 21.61 4.32 14.09
C THR A 56 20.69 5.35 13.47
N ILE A 57 20.45 6.44 14.19
CA ILE A 57 19.58 7.52 13.73
C ILE A 57 20.33 8.46 12.79
N ASP A 58 19.71 8.69 11.62
CA ASP A 58 20.12 9.71 10.64
C ASP A 58 19.02 10.80 10.55
N GLU A 59 19.34 11.98 11.06
CA GLU A 59 18.40 13.11 11.08
C GLU A 59 17.98 13.62 9.69
N ARG A 60 18.62 13.16 8.63
CA ARG A 60 18.21 13.48 7.25
C ARG A 60 16.97 12.70 6.81
N GLY A 61 16.64 11.61 7.48
CA GLY A 61 15.49 10.76 7.23
C GLY A 61 14.41 10.85 8.31
N ASN A 62 13.51 9.87 8.32
CA ASN A 62 12.47 9.75 9.34
C ASN A 62 13.04 9.16 10.64
N ILE A 63 13.37 9.99 11.59
CA ILE A 63 13.90 9.56 12.91
C ILE A 63 12.91 8.73 13.74
N PHE A 64 11.63 8.71 13.36
CA PHE A 64 10.58 7.94 14.02
C PHE A 64 10.28 6.61 13.33
N GLU A 65 10.96 6.29 12.21
CA GLU A 65 10.78 4.98 11.58
C GLU A 65 11.38 3.86 12.43
N GLY A 66 10.84 2.65 12.26
CA GLY A 66 11.44 1.46 12.85
C GLY A 66 12.82 1.18 12.24
N SER A 67 13.65 0.41 12.98
CA SER A 67 14.97 0.04 12.49
C SER A 67 14.88 -0.75 11.20
N ARG A 68 15.69 -0.36 10.23
CA ARG A 68 15.85 -1.01 8.92
C ARG A 68 17.21 -1.70 8.87
N GLN A 69 17.29 -2.83 8.17
CA GLN A 69 18.57 -3.54 7.98
C GLN A 69 19.43 -2.91 6.89
N ARG A 70 18.82 -2.25 5.89
CA ARG A 70 19.53 -1.58 4.81
C ARG A 70 18.80 -0.33 4.32
N PRO A 71 19.50 0.60 3.64
CA PRO A 71 18.89 1.82 3.14
C PRO A 71 17.87 1.52 2.03
N TYR A 72 17.09 2.53 1.65
CA TYR A 72 16.27 2.46 0.44
C TYR A 72 17.12 2.20 -0.79
N PRO A 73 16.59 1.48 -1.82
CA PRO A 73 17.35 1.14 -3.02
C PRO A 73 17.80 2.34 -3.84
N MET A 74 17.17 3.49 -3.66
CA MET A 74 17.51 4.72 -4.37
C MET A 74 17.51 5.92 -3.43
N PRO A 75 18.34 6.95 -3.70
CA PRO A 75 18.31 8.18 -2.93
C PRO A 75 16.93 8.86 -3.03
N PRO A 76 16.60 9.79 -2.14
CA PRO A 76 15.32 10.48 -2.16
C PRO A 76 15.14 11.30 -3.45
N LEU A 77 13.89 11.55 -3.81
CA LEU A 77 13.54 12.48 -4.89
C LEU A 77 14.08 13.89 -4.59
N ARG A 78 14.33 14.67 -5.63
CA ARG A 78 14.81 16.05 -5.50
C ARG A 78 13.79 16.90 -4.77
N SER A 79 14.27 17.74 -3.88
CA SER A 79 13.48 18.80 -3.29
C SER A 79 13.13 19.86 -4.34
N THR A 80 11.87 20.27 -4.40
CA THR A 80 11.43 21.40 -5.22
C THR A 80 11.48 22.71 -4.42
N GLY A 81 11.38 23.86 -5.07
CA GLY A 81 11.32 25.14 -4.36
C GLY A 81 10.16 25.23 -3.36
N PHE A 82 9.02 24.60 -3.67
CA PHE A 82 7.88 24.51 -2.75
C PHE A 82 8.20 23.63 -1.53
N THR A 83 8.73 22.42 -1.76
CA THR A 83 9.07 21.53 -0.66
C THR A 83 10.16 22.10 0.23
N GLN A 84 11.13 22.84 -0.34
CA GLN A 84 12.14 23.54 0.45
C GLN A 84 11.51 24.61 1.34
N MET A 85 10.63 25.44 0.79
CA MET A 85 9.90 26.46 1.55
C MET A 85 9.10 25.85 2.70
N MET A 86 8.40 24.74 2.46
CA MET A 86 7.65 24.02 3.50
C MET A 86 8.58 23.41 4.56
N THR A 87 9.72 22.88 4.14
CA THR A 87 10.76 22.35 5.04
C THR A 87 11.28 23.43 5.98
N ASP A 88 11.60 24.60 5.44
CA ASP A 88 12.13 25.72 6.22
C ASP A 88 11.08 26.24 7.22
N ALA A 89 9.83 26.36 6.80
CA ALA A 89 8.73 26.76 7.68
C ALA A 89 8.47 25.72 8.80
N ALA A 90 8.51 24.42 8.47
CA ALA A 90 8.34 23.36 9.45
C ALA A 90 9.45 23.36 10.52
N ARG A 91 10.70 23.57 10.10
CA ARG A 91 11.83 23.70 11.04
C ARG A 91 11.69 24.89 11.99
N GLN A 92 11.16 26.03 11.51
CA GLN A 92 10.93 27.20 12.36
C GLN A 92 9.97 26.96 13.52
N ILE A 93 9.04 26.00 13.36
CA ILE A 93 8.09 25.61 14.42
C ILE A 93 8.51 24.33 15.16
N GLY A 94 9.79 23.92 15.00
CA GLY A 94 10.36 22.77 15.72
C GLY A 94 9.93 21.40 15.17
N TRP A 95 9.40 21.34 13.96
CA TRP A 95 9.09 20.05 13.32
C TRP A 95 10.34 19.48 12.63
N HIS A 96 10.32 18.16 12.45
CA HIS A 96 11.37 17.43 11.77
C HIS A 96 10.91 16.97 10.37
N PRO A 97 11.01 17.81 9.34
CA PRO A 97 10.67 17.40 7.98
C PRO A 97 11.78 16.53 7.38
N PHE A 98 11.36 15.51 6.64
CA PHE A 98 12.24 14.57 5.95
C PHE A 98 11.70 14.23 4.56
N PRO A 99 12.53 13.75 3.62
CA PRO A 99 12.07 13.28 2.33
C PRO A 99 11.23 12.01 2.49
N GLY A 100 9.94 12.10 2.20
CA GLY A 100 9.06 10.92 2.25
C GLY A 100 9.50 9.85 1.25
N PRO A 101 9.53 8.56 1.64
CA PRO A 101 9.81 7.49 0.70
C PRO A 101 8.72 7.40 -0.38
N ALA A 102 9.12 7.10 -1.60
CA ALA A 102 8.22 7.00 -2.73
C ALA A 102 8.61 5.85 -3.66
N ALA A 103 7.63 5.11 -4.15
CA ALA A 103 7.84 4.11 -5.20
C ALA A 103 7.98 4.78 -6.57
N VAL A 104 8.96 5.67 -6.68
CA VAL A 104 9.31 6.45 -7.88
C VAL A 104 10.82 6.43 -8.05
N ASN A 105 11.29 6.10 -9.24
CA ASN A 105 12.73 6.06 -9.52
C ASN A 105 13.34 7.46 -9.44
N SER A 106 14.12 7.76 -8.44
CA SER A 106 14.90 9.01 -8.37
C SER A 106 16.14 8.97 -9.26
N VAL A 107 16.65 7.78 -9.54
CA VAL A 107 17.70 7.45 -10.50
C VAL A 107 17.23 6.27 -11.36
N ARG A 108 17.94 5.96 -12.45
CA ARG A 108 17.60 4.76 -13.24
C ARG A 108 17.69 3.50 -12.36
N TYR A 109 16.64 2.70 -12.35
CA TYR A 109 16.55 1.49 -11.53
C TYR A 109 15.82 0.35 -12.25
N GLN A 110 16.39 -0.85 -12.23
CA GLN A 110 15.82 -2.06 -12.85
C GLN A 110 15.30 -1.84 -14.28
N GLY A 111 16.11 -1.19 -15.12
CA GLY A 111 15.77 -0.91 -16.51
C GLY A 111 14.81 0.26 -16.74
N ARG A 112 14.12 0.75 -15.72
CA ARG A 112 13.18 1.89 -15.80
C ARG A 112 13.92 3.22 -15.66
N ALA A 113 13.43 4.25 -16.33
CA ALA A 113 14.02 5.59 -16.30
C ALA A 113 13.89 6.26 -14.91
N ALA A 114 14.71 7.26 -14.66
CA ALA A 114 14.51 8.18 -13.54
C ALA A 114 13.31 9.10 -13.78
N CYS A 115 12.72 9.63 -12.70
CA CYS A 115 11.65 10.61 -12.76
C CYS A 115 12.08 11.88 -13.51
N GLY A 116 11.27 12.31 -14.46
CA GLY A 116 11.47 13.55 -15.22
C GLY A 116 10.89 14.79 -14.54
N TYR A 117 10.32 14.65 -13.34
CA TYR A 117 9.72 15.75 -12.55
C TYR A 117 8.63 16.54 -13.29
N HIS A 118 7.75 15.82 -14.00
CA HIS A 118 6.61 16.44 -14.70
C HIS A 118 5.46 16.76 -13.72
N GLY A 119 4.85 17.94 -13.86
CA GLY A 119 3.83 18.42 -12.94
C GLY A 119 2.44 17.80 -13.08
N PHE A 120 2.23 16.85 -13.98
CA PHE A 120 0.91 16.26 -14.26
C PHE A 120 0.75 14.80 -13.78
N CYS A 121 1.72 14.26 -13.03
CA CYS A 121 1.76 12.85 -12.66
C CYS A 121 0.93 12.48 -11.42
N ASN A 122 0.31 13.44 -10.73
CA ASN A 122 -0.28 13.22 -9.41
C ASN A 122 -1.35 12.10 -9.42
N ARG A 123 -2.25 12.10 -10.39
CA ARG A 123 -3.35 11.12 -10.49
C ARG A 123 -3.34 10.30 -11.77
N GLY A 124 -2.30 10.44 -12.57
CA GLY A 124 -2.15 9.76 -13.86
C GLY A 124 -1.05 8.71 -13.86
N GLY A 125 -0.95 8.00 -14.98
CA GLY A 125 0.18 7.13 -15.29
C GLY A 125 1.46 7.92 -15.52
N CYS A 126 2.60 7.23 -15.52
CA CYS A 126 3.89 7.81 -15.82
C CYS A 126 4.38 7.29 -17.17
N HIS A 127 4.50 8.19 -18.15
CA HIS A 127 4.97 7.81 -19.50
C HIS A 127 6.45 7.41 -19.56
N LEU A 128 7.21 7.63 -18.46
CA LEU A 128 8.61 7.19 -18.31
C LEU A 128 8.73 5.88 -17.51
N ASP A 129 7.64 5.33 -17.01
CA ASP A 129 7.61 4.19 -16.09
C ASP A 129 8.46 4.38 -14.82
N ALA A 130 8.82 5.63 -14.51
CA ALA A 130 9.55 5.96 -13.30
C ALA A 130 8.71 5.81 -12.03
N LYS A 131 7.41 6.16 -12.10
CA LYS A 131 6.43 5.92 -11.04
C LYS A 131 6.01 4.45 -11.09
N ASN A 132 6.21 3.74 -10.00
CA ASN A 132 5.92 2.31 -9.95
C ASN A 132 4.41 2.02 -9.99
N SER A 133 4.10 0.93 -10.65
CA SER A 133 2.89 0.13 -10.52
C SER A 133 3.23 -1.33 -10.80
N THR A 134 2.37 -2.25 -10.44
CA THR A 134 2.57 -3.67 -10.76
C THR A 134 2.68 -3.90 -12.26
N ALA A 135 2.03 -3.09 -13.08
CA ALA A 135 2.06 -3.17 -14.55
C ALA A 135 3.45 -2.87 -15.14
N VAL A 136 4.28 -2.06 -14.49
CA VAL A 136 5.61 -1.68 -14.99
C VAL A 136 6.76 -2.38 -14.26
N SER A 137 6.48 -3.11 -13.20
CA SER A 137 7.51 -3.80 -12.39
C SER A 137 7.24 -5.30 -12.25
N THR A 138 6.28 -5.68 -11.44
CA THR A 138 6.11 -7.07 -10.98
C THR A 138 5.50 -7.96 -12.06
N ILE A 139 4.46 -7.49 -12.76
CA ILE A 139 3.76 -8.28 -13.79
C ILE A 139 4.69 -8.62 -14.97
N PRO A 140 5.41 -7.67 -15.59
CA PRO A 140 6.32 -8.02 -16.68
C PRO A 140 7.41 -9.02 -16.29
N ARG A 141 7.94 -8.91 -15.07
CA ARG A 141 8.93 -9.87 -14.55
C ARG A 141 8.33 -11.25 -14.32
N ALA A 142 7.12 -11.31 -13.77
CA ALA A 142 6.43 -12.58 -13.56
C ALA A 142 6.08 -13.24 -14.90
N GLN A 143 5.62 -12.49 -15.90
CA GLN A 143 5.36 -13.01 -17.26
C GLN A 143 6.64 -13.56 -17.92
N ALA A 144 7.78 -12.90 -17.70
CA ALA A 144 9.06 -13.35 -18.24
C ALA A 144 9.52 -14.71 -17.66
N THR A 145 8.96 -15.17 -16.54
CA THR A 145 9.23 -16.52 -16.00
C THR A 145 8.49 -17.63 -16.74
N GLY A 146 7.47 -17.29 -17.56
CA GLY A 146 6.58 -18.26 -18.19
C GLY A 146 5.55 -18.92 -17.24
N ASN A 147 5.49 -18.47 -16.00
CA ASN A 147 4.60 -19.05 -14.96
C ASN A 147 3.40 -18.14 -14.62
N LEU A 148 3.20 -17.06 -15.38
CA LEU A 148 2.08 -16.15 -15.17
C LEU A 148 1.25 -16.00 -16.44
N ASP A 149 -0.02 -16.38 -16.36
CA ASP A 149 -1.06 -16.03 -17.32
C ASP A 149 -1.90 -14.85 -16.79
N VAL A 150 -2.06 -13.82 -17.61
CA VAL A 150 -2.90 -12.66 -17.28
C VAL A 150 -4.16 -12.70 -18.13
N VAL A 151 -5.30 -12.89 -17.49
CA VAL A 151 -6.61 -12.86 -18.15
C VAL A 151 -7.27 -11.51 -17.89
N THR A 152 -7.32 -10.68 -18.91
CA THR A 152 -7.98 -9.35 -18.86
C THR A 152 -9.45 -9.44 -19.20
N GLU A 153 -10.20 -8.37 -18.85
CA GLU A 153 -11.65 -8.28 -19.10
C GLU A 153 -12.44 -9.44 -18.47
N ALA A 154 -11.90 -10.01 -17.40
CA ALA A 154 -12.47 -11.11 -16.65
C ALA A 154 -13.08 -10.61 -15.33
N HIS A 155 -14.40 -10.56 -15.27
CA HIS A 155 -15.11 -10.16 -14.06
C HIS A 155 -15.41 -11.37 -13.18
N VAL A 156 -14.67 -11.52 -12.10
CA VAL A 156 -14.84 -12.63 -11.14
C VAL A 156 -16.16 -12.47 -10.40
N ARG A 157 -16.97 -13.52 -10.41
CA ARG A 157 -18.33 -13.54 -9.83
C ARG A 157 -18.39 -14.32 -8.52
N SER A 158 -17.71 -15.46 -8.44
CA SER A 158 -17.71 -16.30 -7.27
C SER A 158 -16.45 -17.16 -7.16
N ILE A 159 -16.16 -17.58 -5.94
CA ILE A 159 -15.16 -18.58 -5.61
C ILE A 159 -15.91 -19.85 -5.21
N ASN A 160 -15.66 -20.93 -5.91
CA ASN A 160 -16.32 -22.21 -5.66
C ASN A 160 -15.49 -23.06 -4.70
N VAL A 161 -16.19 -23.86 -3.91
CA VAL A 161 -15.59 -24.84 -3.00
C VAL A 161 -16.07 -26.27 -3.32
N ASP A 162 -15.28 -27.25 -2.95
CA ASP A 162 -15.65 -28.63 -3.02
C ASP A 162 -16.58 -29.06 -1.84
N ARG A 163 -16.94 -30.34 -1.79
CA ARG A 163 -17.80 -30.91 -0.72
C ARG A 163 -17.16 -30.83 0.68
N ASN A 164 -15.85 -30.64 0.76
CA ASN A 164 -15.12 -30.51 2.01
C ASN A 164 -14.90 -29.03 2.42
N GLY A 165 -15.45 -28.07 1.66
CA GLY A 165 -15.29 -26.65 1.87
C GLY A 165 -13.94 -26.09 1.44
N ARG A 166 -13.14 -26.82 0.64
CA ARG A 166 -11.87 -26.34 0.09
C ARG A 166 -12.11 -25.65 -1.24
N ILE A 167 -11.32 -24.62 -1.51
CA ILE A 167 -11.33 -23.92 -2.80
C ILE A 167 -11.13 -24.93 -3.93
N SER A 168 -11.95 -24.84 -4.98
CA SER A 168 -11.88 -25.71 -6.16
C SER A 168 -11.75 -24.95 -7.46
N SER A 169 -12.35 -23.74 -7.56
CA SER A 169 -12.28 -22.94 -8.77
C SER A 169 -12.73 -21.49 -8.52
N VAL A 170 -12.48 -20.64 -9.52
CA VAL A 170 -13.01 -19.29 -9.62
C VAL A 170 -13.92 -19.23 -10.85
N GLU A 171 -15.12 -18.69 -10.69
CA GLU A 171 -16.02 -18.38 -11.79
C GLU A 171 -15.89 -16.93 -12.20
N TYR A 172 -15.76 -16.66 -13.50
CA TYR A 172 -15.70 -15.31 -14.03
C TYR A 172 -16.47 -15.16 -15.36
N LEU A 173 -16.93 -13.94 -15.60
CA LEU A 173 -17.59 -13.54 -16.84
C LEU A 173 -16.58 -12.83 -17.75
N ARG A 174 -16.54 -13.21 -19.02
CA ARG A 174 -15.73 -12.56 -20.06
C ARG A 174 -16.48 -12.55 -21.38
N ASN A 175 -16.61 -11.41 -22.01
CA ASN A 175 -17.33 -11.22 -23.28
C ASN A 175 -18.78 -11.76 -23.30
N GLY A 176 -19.45 -11.77 -22.14
CA GLY A 176 -20.80 -12.31 -21.99
C GLY A 176 -20.88 -13.80 -21.62
N ASP A 177 -19.79 -14.53 -21.75
CA ASP A 177 -19.71 -15.97 -21.43
C ASP A 177 -19.15 -16.20 -20.02
N THR A 178 -19.63 -17.28 -19.38
CA THR A 178 -19.14 -17.72 -18.08
C THR A 178 -18.03 -18.76 -18.24
N TYR A 179 -16.95 -18.55 -17.52
CA TYR A 179 -15.78 -19.45 -17.45
C TYR A 179 -15.53 -19.91 -16.04
N VAL A 180 -14.99 -21.12 -15.89
CA VAL A 180 -14.56 -21.70 -14.61
C VAL A 180 -13.07 -22.00 -14.69
N GLN A 181 -12.29 -21.35 -13.85
CA GLN A 181 -10.85 -21.60 -13.72
C GLN A 181 -10.59 -22.44 -12.47
N PRO A 182 -10.11 -23.68 -12.59
CA PRO A 182 -9.67 -24.47 -11.45
C PRO A 182 -8.57 -23.76 -10.67
N ALA A 183 -8.65 -23.79 -9.35
CA ALA A 183 -7.66 -23.19 -8.46
C ALA A 183 -7.66 -23.91 -7.12
N GLU A 184 -6.47 -24.16 -6.59
CA GLU A 184 -6.27 -24.71 -5.23
C GLU A 184 -6.13 -23.61 -4.19
N VAL A 185 -5.62 -22.45 -4.62
CA VAL A 185 -5.43 -21.25 -3.78
C VAL A 185 -5.91 -20.03 -4.54
N VAL A 186 -6.67 -19.17 -3.88
CA VAL A 186 -7.14 -17.90 -4.43
C VAL A 186 -6.67 -16.76 -3.54
N LEU A 187 -5.95 -15.81 -4.14
CA LEU A 187 -5.53 -14.57 -3.47
C LEU A 187 -6.50 -13.44 -3.84
N LEU A 188 -7.22 -12.92 -2.85
CA LEU A 188 -8.13 -11.79 -3.03
C LEU A 188 -7.36 -10.47 -2.97
N ALA A 189 -7.22 -9.82 -4.12
CA ALA A 189 -6.56 -8.53 -4.26
C ALA A 189 -7.41 -7.52 -5.07
N SER A 190 -8.75 -7.67 -5.03
CA SER A 190 -9.69 -6.92 -5.86
C SER A 190 -10.14 -5.60 -5.24
N TYR A 191 -9.46 -5.10 -4.23
CA TYR A 191 -9.85 -3.94 -3.43
C TYR A 191 -10.86 -4.28 -2.30
N THR A 192 -10.87 -3.47 -1.27
CA THR A 192 -11.61 -3.73 -0.01
C THR A 192 -13.08 -4.07 -0.23
N TYR A 193 -13.82 -3.28 -1.01
CA TYR A 193 -15.25 -3.52 -1.24
C TYR A 193 -15.51 -4.74 -2.12
N GLU A 194 -14.71 -4.91 -3.16
CA GLU A 194 -14.86 -6.03 -4.08
C GLU A 194 -14.48 -7.37 -3.44
N ASN A 195 -13.47 -7.41 -2.57
CA ASN A 195 -13.15 -8.61 -1.80
C ASN A 195 -14.33 -9.02 -0.91
N VAL A 196 -14.98 -8.06 -0.23
CA VAL A 196 -16.16 -8.30 0.60
C VAL A 196 -17.34 -8.79 -0.25
N ARG A 197 -17.62 -8.10 -1.37
CA ARG A 197 -18.68 -8.50 -2.31
C ARG A 197 -18.46 -9.94 -2.78
N LEU A 198 -17.25 -10.25 -3.21
CA LEU A 198 -16.92 -11.58 -3.74
C LEU A 198 -17.07 -12.68 -2.69
N LEU A 199 -16.63 -12.44 -1.46
CA LEU A 199 -16.82 -13.39 -0.35
C LEU A 199 -18.30 -13.61 -0.03
N LEU A 200 -19.10 -12.54 0.05
CA LEU A 200 -20.53 -12.65 0.35
C LEU A 200 -21.33 -13.31 -0.77
N MET A 201 -20.92 -13.13 -2.02
CA MET A 201 -21.57 -13.77 -3.18
C MET A 201 -21.13 -15.23 -3.39
N SER A 202 -20.01 -15.65 -2.80
CA SER A 202 -19.48 -17.01 -2.89
C SER A 202 -20.15 -17.91 -1.86
N MET A 203 -21.46 -18.12 -2.00
CA MET A 203 -22.25 -18.98 -1.13
C MET A 203 -22.19 -20.45 -1.58
N SER A 204 -22.29 -21.36 -0.62
CA SER A 204 -22.39 -22.79 -0.83
C SER A 204 -23.08 -23.46 0.37
N ASP A 205 -23.36 -24.75 0.29
CA ASP A 205 -23.90 -25.51 1.43
C ASP A 205 -23.00 -25.42 2.66
N ALA A 206 -21.68 -25.42 2.47
CA ALA A 206 -20.70 -25.23 3.56
C ALA A 206 -20.60 -23.79 4.06
N PHE A 207 -20.95 -22.81 3.24
CA PHE A 207 -20.87 -21.37 3.54
C PHE A 207 -22.14 -20.63 3.12
N PRO A 208 -23.29 -20.89 3.77
CA PRO A 208 -24.59 -20.34 3.34
C PRO A 208 -24.71 -18.83 3.48
N SER A 209 -23.87 -18.20 4.31
CA SER A 209 -23.82 -16.74 4.51
C SER A 209 -22.64 -16.06 3.79
N GLY A 210 -22.02 -16.76 2.82
CA GLY A 210 -20.82 -16.31 2.11
C GLY A 210 -19.54 -16.98 2.59
N LEU A 211 -18.58 -17.08 1.67
CA LEU A 211 -17.28 -17.71 1.94
C LEU A 211 -16.54 -16.97 3.07
N ALA A 212 -15.96 -17.74 4.00
CA ALA A 212 -15.25 -17.23 5.19
C ALA A 212 -16.11 -16.37 6.15
N ASN A 213 -17.44 -16.37 6.00
CA ASN A 213 -18.34 -15.54 6.83
C ASN A 213 -19.04 -16.33 7.96
N ASN A 214 -18.40 -17.36 8.50
CA ASN A 214 -18.95 -18.24 9.52
C ASN A 214 -19.36 -17.53 10.82
N HIS A 215 -18.74 -16.38 11.09
CA HIS A 215 -18.99 -15.56 12.28
C HIS A 215 -19.64 -14.21 11.94
N GLY A 216 -20.11 -14.02 10.70
CA GLY A 216 -20.78 -12.79 10.27
C GLY A 216 -19.89 -11.54 10.29
N GLN A 217 -18.56 -11.69 10.13
CA GLN A 217 -17.61 -10.59 10.21
C GLN A 217 -17.28 -9.96 8.85
N VAL A 218 -17.54 -10.70 7.75
CA VAL A 218 -17.27 -10.18 6.40
C VAL A 218 -18.12 -8.94 6.12
N GLY A 219 -17.47 -7.84 5.76
CA GLY A 219 -18.11 -6.55 5.51
C GLY A 219 -18.37 -5.68 6.75
N ARG A 220 -17.90 -6.11 7.92
CA ARG A 220 -17.99 -5.32 9.16
C ARG A 220 -16.65 -4.62 9.48
N HIS A 221 -16.71 -3.67 10.43
CA HIS A 221 -15.54 -2.95 10.95
C HIS A 221 -14.74 -2.17 9.89
N TYR A 222 -15.42 -1.73 8.81
CA TYR A 222 -14.78 -0.86 7.84
C TYR A 222 -14.49 0.50 8.46
N PHE A 223 -13.27 0.97 8.28
CA PHE A 223 -12.91 2.36 8.52
C PHE A 223 -11.87 2.80 7.48
N SER A 224 -11.87 4.07 7.15
CA SER A 224 -10.85 4.68 6.29
C SER A 224 -9.84 5.47 7.13
N HIS A 225 -8.77 5.93 6.49
CA HIS A 225 -7.90 6.92 7.13
C HIS A 225 -8.73 8.11 7.61
N ALA A 226 -8.43 8.62 8.81
CA ALA A 226 -9.05 9.84 9.30
C ALA A 226 -8.73 10.98 8.33
N GLN A 227 -9.76 11.44 7.62
CA GLN A 227 -9.65 12.62 6.77
C GLN A 227 -9.97 13.83 7.64
N LEU A 228 -8.94 14.39 8.26
CA LEU A 228 -9.04 15.73 8.85
C LEU A 228 -9.20 16.72 7.71
N GLY A 229 -10.07 17.71 7.89
CA GLY A 229 -10.25 18.78 6.92
C GLY A 229 -8.89 19.40 6.56
N GLY A 230 -8.61 19.52 5.27
CA GLY A 230 -7.35 20.09 4.81
C GLY A 230 -7.25 21.58 5.13
N VAL A 231 -6.04 22.05 5.38
CA VAL A 231 -5.75 23.48 5.40
C VAL A 231 -5.37 23.91 3.99
N THR A 232 -6.07 24.91 3.46
CA THR A 232 -5.72 25.54 2.18
C THR A 232 -4.97 26.83 2.43
N ALA A 233 -3.75 26.94 1.92
CA ALA A 233 -2.97 28.15 1.96
C ALA A 233 -3.01 28.85 0.59
N LEU A 234 -3.35 30.13 0.60
CA LEU A 234 -3.30 30.99 -0.59
C LEU A 234 -2.03 31.84 -0.53
N PHE A 235 -1.27 31.82 -1.61
CA PHE A 235 -0.04 32.58 -1.72
C PHE A 235 -0.23 33.75 -2.69
N SER A 236 0.37 34.91 -2.38
CA SER A 236 0.35 36.09 -3.24
C SER A 236 1.30 36.00 -4.44
N ARG A 237 2.07 34.91 -4.54
CA ARG A 237 2.99 34.63 -5.65
C ARG A 237 2.72 33.24 -6.26
N ASN A 238 3.11 33.08 -7.51
CA ASN A 238 3.09 31.78 -8.17
C ASN A 238 4.18 30.86 -7.56
N LEU A 239 3.78 29.64 -7.15
CA LEU A 239 4.67 28.65 -6.55
C LEU A 239 5.29 27.69 -7.56
N ASN A 240 4.89 27.76 -8.83
CA ASN A 240 5.42 26.92 -9.90
C ASN A 240 5.37 25.42 -9.58
N LEU A 241 4.22 24.92 -9.10
CA LEU A 241 4.04 23.54 -8.65
C LEU A 241 4.07 22.51 -9.79
N TRP A 242 4.17 22.92 -11.03
CA TRP A 242 4.23 22.02 -12.20
C TRP A 242 5.59 21.33 -12.41
N TYR A 243 6.58 21.61 -11.57
CA TYR A 243 7.89 20.93 -11.59
C TYR A 243 7.92 19.60 -10.86
N GLY A 244 6.82 18.89 -10.81
CA GLY A 244 6.77 17.56 -10.22
C GLY A 244 6.26 17.53 -8.78
N LEU A 245 6.24 16.32 -8.26
CA LEU A 245 5.76 16.01 -6.90
C LEU A 245 6.79 16.42 -5.84
#